data_f4895b95278f18690a4bfab7458f5e4a
#
_entry.id   f4895b95278f18690a4bfab7458f5e4a
#
_cell.length_a   1.000
_cell.length_b   1.000
_cell.length_c   1.000
_cell.angle_alpha   90.00
_cell.angle_beta   90.00
_cell.angle_gamma   90.00
#
_symmetry.space_group_name_H-M   'P 1'
#
loop_
_entity.id
_entity.type
_entity.pdbx_description
1 polymer ?
#
loop_
_entity_poly.entity_id
_entity_poly.type
_entity_poly.pdbx_seq_one_letter_code
_entity_poly.pdbx_strand_id
1 'polypeptide(L)'
;MAGYLIANMEVTDPAKFEEYRHKVAPLVAQFGGRYLVRGGEVRRLEGNLPIQRLVVLEFPTAEAALRFYKSSEYQPLLKIRLASTRSDLVLAQGYSG
;
A
#
# COMPACT_ATOMS: atom_id res chain seq x y z
N MET A 1 -16.18 3.28 9.85
CA MET A 1 -15.84 3.52 8.44
C MET A 1 -14.46 2.94 8.13
N ALA A 2 -14.35 2.28 7.01
CA ALA A 2 -13.08 1.71 6.61
C ALA A 2 -12.03 2.80 6.35
N GLY A 3 -10.76 2.43 6.47
CA GLY A 3 -9.65 3.26 6.08
C GLY A 3 -8.89 2.58 4.95
N TYR A 4 -8.38 3.37 4.02
CA TYR A 4 -7.69 2.85 2.85
C TYR A 4 -6.30 3.44 2.76
N LEU A 5 -5.32 2.57 2.53
CA LEU A 5 -3.98 2.99 2.13
C LEU A 5 -3.88 2.78 0.63
N ILE A 6 -3.58 3.86 -0.08
CA ILE A 6 -3.53 3.87 -1.53
C ILE A 6 -2.13 4.26 -1.95
N ALA A 7 -1.46 3.36 -2.65
CA ALA A 7 -0.08 3.57 -3.06
C ALA A 7 0.05 3.48 -4.58
N ASN A 8 0.81 4.41 -5.14
CA ASN A 8 1.28 4.32 -6.51
C ASN A 8 2.79 4.15 -6.44
N MET A 9 3.31 3.07 -7.02
CA MET A 9 4.73 2.73 -6.89
C MET A 9 5.36 2.49 -8.24
N GLU A 10 6.56 3.07 -8.41
CA GLU A 10 7.47 2.70 -9.49
C GLU A 10 8.56 1.83 -8.88
N VAL A 11 8.63 0.57 -9.28
CA VAL A 11 9.64 -0.36 -8.74
C VAL A 11 10.96 -0.08 -9.42
N THR A 12 11.98 0.32 -8.62
CA THR A 12 13.32 0.63 -9.13
C THR A 12 14.33 -0.47 -8.86
N ASP A 13 14.03 -1.38 -7.90
CA ASP A 13 14.87 -2.54 -7.58
C ASP A 13 13.95 -3.74 -7.40
N PRO A 14 13.70 -4.50 -8.48
CA PRO A 14 12.72 -5.60 -8.41
C PRO A 14 13.06 -6.69 -7.41
N ALA A 15 14.33 -7.03 -7.24
CA ALA A 15 14.72 -8.09 -6.31
C ALA A 15 14.43 -7.69 -4.86
N LYS A 16 14.78 -6.46 -4.50
CA LYS A 16 14.52 -5.94 -3.17
C LYS A 16 13.03 -5.75 -2.92
N PHE A 17 12.31 -5.30 -3.94
CA PHE A 17 10.86 -5.14 -3.82
C PHE A 17 10.16 -6.48 -3.60
N GLU A 18 10.67 -7.56 -4.20
CA GLU A 18 10.09 -8.89 -4.01
C GLU A 18 10.19 -9.31 -2.56
N GLU A 19 11.30 -8.99 -1.88
CA GLU A 19 11.44 -9.24 -0.44
C GLU A 19 10.37 -8.49 0.35
N TYR A 20 10.16 -7.21 0.02
CA TYR A 20 9.11 -6.40 0.66
C TYR A 20 7.73 -7.02 0.45
N ARG A 21 7.44 -7.39 -0.80
CA ARG A 21 6.12 -7.92 -1.19
C ARG A 21 5.76 -9.18 -0.42
N HIS A 22 6.73 -10.07 -0.21
CA HIS A 22 6.51 -11.29 0.55
C HIS A 22 6.33 -11.04 2.04
N LYS A 23 7.07 -10.10 2.60
CA LYS A 23 7.05 -9.86 4.04
C LYS A 23 5.87 -9.01 4.50
N VAL A 24 5.40 -8.11 3.65
CA VAL A 24 4.34 -7.18 4.04
C VAL A 24 2.96 -7.82 4.07
N ALA A 25 2.71 -8.81 3.21
CA ALA A 25 1.37 -9.41 3.10
C ALA A 25 0.87 -10.02 4.40
N PRO A 26 1.65 -10.88 5.11
CA PRO A 26 1.16 -11.41 6.38
C PRO A 26 1.01 -10.33 7.45
N LEU A 27 1.82 -9.27 7.39
CA LEU A 27 1.71 -8.18 8.36
C LEU A 27 0.41 -7.38 8.15
N VAL A 28 0.04 -7.13 6.90
CA VAL A 28 -1.24 -6.50 6.56
C VAL A 28 -2.39 -7.29 7.19
N ALA A 29 -2.40 -8.61 6.99
CA ALA A 29 -3.45 -9.46 7.53
C ALA A 29 -3.45 -9.43 9.06
N GLN A 30 -2.29 -9.42 9.69
CA GLN A 30 -2.16 -9.37 11.15
C GLN A 30 -2.81 -8.12 11.74
N PHE A 31 -2.75 -7.00 11.03
CA PHE A 31 -3.36 -5.73 11.47
C PHE A 31 -4.80 -5.56 11.00
N GLY A 32 -5.42 -6.61 10.47
CA GLY A 32 -6.82 -6.59 10.06
C GLY A 32 -7.05 -6.01 8.68
N GLY A 33 -5.99 -5.80 7.91
CA GLY A 33 -6.10 -5.27 6.56
C GLY A 33 -6.27 -6.34 5.51
N ARG A 34 -6.68 -5.91 4.32
CA ARG A 34 -6.76 -6.80 3.16
C ARG A 34 -6.45 -6.02 1.89
N TYR A 35 -5.96 -6.73 0.88
CA TYR A 35 -5.71 -6.13 -0.43
C TYR A 35 -7.00 -6.04 -1.22
N LEU A 36 -7.29 -4.87 -1.77
CA LEU A 36 -8.36 -4.67 -2.74
C LEU A 36 -7.78 -4.60 -4.16
N VAL A 37 -6.62 -3.97 -4.32
CA VAL A 37 -5.87 -3.92 -5.58
C VAL A 37 -4.41 -4.18 -5.22
N ARG A 38 -3.77 -5.07 -5.96
CA ARG A 38 -2.38 -5.43 -5.66
C ARG A 38 -1.58 -5.53 -6.96
N GLY A 39 -1.40 -4.38 -7.62
CA GLY A 39 -0.60 -4.29 -8.82
C GLY A 39 -1.24 -4.88 -10.06
N GLY A 40 -2.57 -4.97 -10.09
CA GLY A 40 -3.29 -5.41 -11.28
C GLY A 40 -3.23 -4.36 -12.38
N GLU A 41 -3.68 -4.73 -13.57
CA GLU A 41 -3.68 -3.83 -14.72
C GLU A 41 -4.46 -2.55 -14.41
N VAL A 42 -3.87 -1.41 -14.73
CA VAL A 42 -4.51 -0.12 -14.60
C VAL A 42 -4.69 0.46 -15.99
N ARG A 43 -5.92 0.85 -16.30
CA ARG A 43 -6.27 1.45 -17.60
C ARG A 43 -6.63 2.91 -17.38
N ARG A 44 -5.91 3.80 -18.07
CA ARG A 44 -6.24 5.23 -18.03
C ARG A 44 -7.47 5.49 -18.89
N LEU A 45 -8.49 6.09 -18.31
CA LEU A 45 -9.70 6.45 -19.06
C LEU A 45 -9.66 7.91 -19.50
N GLU A 46 -9.05 8.77 -18.69
CA GLU A 46 -8.84 10.18 -19.04
C GLU A 46 -7.74 10.77 -18.17
N GLY A 47 -7.20 11.90 -18.59
CA GLY A 47 -6.20 12.62 -17.81
C GLY A 47 -4.80 12.12 -18.00
N ASN A 48 -3.87 12.59 -17.16
CA ASN A 48 -2.44 12.32 -17.28
C ASN A 48 -1.82 11.78 -15.99
N LEU A 49 -2.62 11.34 -15.04
CA LEU A 49 -2.08 10.81 -13.77
C LEU A 49 -1.22 9.58 -14.04
N PRO A 50 0.10 9.63 -13.74
CA PRO A 50 0.98 8.49 -14.03
C PRO A 50 0.85 7.41 -12.95
N ILE A 51 0.11 6.35 -13.27
CA ILE A 51 -0.03 5.19 -12.40
C ILE A 51 0.87 4.08 -12.92
N GLN A 52 1.84 3.65 -12.10
CA GLN A 52 2.74 2.55 -12.45
C GLN A 52 2.24 1.24 -11.85
N ARG A 53 2.24 1.16 -10.52
CA ARG A 53 1.73 0.00 -9.78
C ARG A 53 0.81 0.51 -8.68
N LEU A 54 -0.47 0.19 -8.80
CA LEU A 54 -1.46 0.63 -7.83
C LEU A 54 -1.70 -0.47 -6.80
N VAL A 55 -1.62 -0.10 -5.52
CA VAL A 55 -1.96 -0.99 -4.41
C VAL A 55 -2.97 -0.27 -3.54
N VAL A 56 -4.06 -0.96 -3.22
CA VAL A 56 -5.08 -0.43 -2.32
C VAL A 56 -5.31 -1.45 -1.22
N LEU A 57 -5.11 -1.00 0.02
CA LEU A 57 -5.37 -1.81 1.21
C LEU A 57 -6.59 -1.24 1.92
N GLU A 58 -7.43 -2.13 2.44
CA GLU A 58 -8.56 -1.75 3.27
C GLU A 58 -8.31 -2.22 4.71
N PHE A 59 -8.53 -1.33 5.67
CA PHE A 59 -8.51 -1.65 7.10
C PHE A 59 -9.88 -1.33 7.69
N PRO A 60 -10.23 -1.93 8.84
CA PRO A 60 -11.55 -1.66 9.45
C PRO A 60 -11.80 -0.18 9.74
N THR A 61 -10.74 0.57 10.07
CA THR A 61 -10.83 2.01 10.33
C THR A 61 -9.58 2.70 9.82
N ALA A 62 -9.64 4.04 9.68
CA ALA A 62 -8.46 4.83 9.33
C ALA A 62 -7.40 4.74 10.42
N GLU A 63 -7.83 4.67 11.69
CA GLU A 63 -6.90 4.51 12.81
C GLU A 63 -6.14 3.19 12.73
N ALA A 64 -6.82 2.11 12.34
CA ALA A 64 -6.18 0.81 12.18
C ALA A 64 -5.13 0.84 11.05
N ALA A 65 -5.45 1.52 9.93
CA ALA A 65 -4.52 1.70 8.83
C ALA A 65 -3.28 2.48 9.28
N LEU A 66 -3.50 3.55 10.04
CA LEU A 66 -2.39 4.38 10.53
C LEU A 66 -1.55 3.61 11.54
N ARG A 67 -2.18 2.79 12.40
CA ARG A 67 -1.48 1.95 13.36
C ARG A 67 -0.57 0.95 12.66
N PHE A 68 -1.05 0.35 11.57
CA PHE A 68 -0.22 -0.53 10.75
C PHE A 68 0.99 0.24 10.21
N TYR A 69 0.76 1.39 9.60
CA TYR A 69 1.84 2.18 8.99
C TYR A 69 2.89 2.61 10.01
N LYS A 70 2.47 2.98 11.23
CA LYS A 70 3.37 3.45 12.29
C LYS A 70 3.92 2.33 13.17
N SER A 71 3.50 1.09 12.96
CA SER A 71 3.93 -0.03 13.81
C SER A 71 5.43 -0.26 13.72
N SER A 72 6.00 -0.76 14.82
CA SER A 72 7.42 -1.12 14.85
C SER A 72 7.71 -2.27 13.89
N GLU A 73 6.73 -3.13 13.65
CA GLU A 73 6.86 -4.25 12.72
C GLU A 73 6.97 -3.79 11.27
N TYR A 74 6.28 -2.70 10.91
CA TYR A 74 6.32 -2.19 9.54
C TYR A 74 7.56 -1.37 9.25
N GLN A 75 8.19 -0.75 10.24
CA GLN A 75 9.31 0.18 9.99
C GLN A 75 10.46 -0.44 9.20
N PRO A 76 10.92 -1.68 9.48
CA PRO A 76 11.94 -2.30 8.64
C PRO A 76 11.48 -2.51 7.20
N LEU A 77 10.20 -2.85 7.02
CA LEU A 77 9.63 -3.07 5.69
C LEU A 77 9.51 -1.75 4.92
N LEU A 78 9.16 -0.67 5.61
CA LEU A 78 9.10 0.67 5.01
C LEU A 78 10.45 1.04 4.41
N LYS A 79 11.55 0.75 5.10
CA LYS A 79 12.90 1.02 4.58
C LYS A 79 13.16 0.26 3.29
N ILE A 80 12.74 -1.00 3.23
CA ILE A 80 12.89 -1.80 2.01
C ILE A 80 12.07 -1.19 0.87
N ARG A 81 10.83 -0.77 1.15
CA ARG A 81 9.97 -0.17 0.13
C ARG A 81 10.58 1.13 -0.40
N LEU A 82 11.04 1.99 0.50
CA LEU A 82 11.64 3.28 0.09
C LEU A 82 12.93 3.07 -0.70
N ALA A 83 13.69 2.02 -0.41
CA ALA A 83 14.93 1.72 -1.11
C ALA A 83 14.70 1.05 -2.47
N SER A 84 13.53 0.46 -2.69
CA SER A 84 13.24 -0.33 -3.90
C SER A 84 12.19 0.28 -4.80
N THR A 85 11.60 1.41 -4.41
CA THR A 85 10.55 2.08 -5.20
C THR A 85 10.66 3.59 -5.12
N ARG A 86 10.04 4.26 -6.10
CA ARG A 86 9.58 5.63 -5.94
C ARG A 86 8.07 5.53 -5.75
N SER A 87 7.56 6.01 -4.62
CA SER A 87 6.17 5.77 -4.31
C SER A 87 5.51 6.95 -3.62
N ASP A 88 4.22 7.06 -3.88
CA ASP A 88 3.33 7.96 -3.15
C ASP A 88 2.35 7.09 -2.38
N LEU A 89 2.08 7.44 -1.13
CA LEU A 89 1.16 6.70 -0.29
C LEU A 89 0.25 7.68 0.44
N VAL A 90 -1.04 7.45 0.35
CA VAL A 90 -2.03 8.29 1.02
C VAL A 90 -2.97 7.42 1.85
N LEU A 91 -3.50 8.00 2.91
CA LEU A 91 -4.54 7.38 3.74
C LEU A 91 -5.84 8.11 3.48
N ALA A 92 -6.87 7.36 3.07
CA ALA A 92 -8.19 7.92 2.82
C ALA A 92 -9.21 7.25 3.74
N GLN A 93 -10.14 8.05 4.27
CA GLN A 93 -11.25 7.53 5.05
C GLN A 93 -12.37 7.13 4.12
N GLY A 94 -12.99 5.98 4.40
CA GLY A 94 -14.09 5.47 3.61
C GLY A 94 -15.36 6.31 3.75
N TYR A 95 -16.23 6.14 2.79
CA TYR A 95 -17.53 6.80 2.76
C TYR A 95 -18.59 5.84 3.29
N SER A 96 -19.38 6.31 4.25
CA SER A 96 -20.43 5.47 4.83
C SER A 96 -21.81 5.84 4.34
N GLY A 97 -21.93 6.85 3.52
CA GLY A 97 -23.08 7.30 2.79
C GLY A 97 -24.42 7.18 3.38
#